data_b16d95e035d7fd0c8b095a807e87f817
#
_entry.id   b16d95e035d7fd0c8b095a807e87f817
#
_cell.length_a   1.000
_cell.length_b   1.000
_cell.length_c   1.000
_cell.angle_alpha   90.00
_cell.angle_beta   90.00
_cell.angle_gamma   90.00
#
_symmetry.space_group_name_H-M   'P 1'
#
loop_
_entity.id
_entity.type
_entity.pdbx_description
1 polymer ?
#
loop_
_entity_poly.entity_id
_entity_poly.type
_entity_poly.pdbx_seq_one_letter_code
_entity_poly.pdbx_strand_id
1 'polypeptide(L)'
;MAKQSTYTERDVSWMYFNHRILQEAEKADVPLLERLSFLGIYSNNLDEFFRVRVASLNRLVDNENLSDRNRKAIKKTLKTVNRLNEDYSSEYTKAIKDVFAQLEEHHIRLLKESQLNDEQKQYLKRLYYDKLNGSTNPIWLNAIDDLNTLEDNRIYLV
;
A
#
# COMPACT_ATOMS: atom_id res chain seq x y z
N MET A 1 28.71 30.65 -8.37
CA MET A 1 28.41 29.48 -7.49
C MET A 1 26.92 29.47 -7.20
N ALA A 2 26.16 28.50 -7.73
CA ALA A 2 24.74 28.36 -7.43
C ALA A 2 24.59 27.98 -5.95
N LYS A 3 23.83 28.77 -5.19
CA LYS A 3 23.48 28.49 -3.79
C LYS A 3 22.75 27.13 -3.77
N GLN A 4 23.39 26.12 -3.21
CA GLN A 4 22.78 24.82 -3.02
C GLN A 4 21.54 25.02 -2.14
N SER A 5 20.36 24.71 -2.67
CA SER A 5 19.12 24.85 -1.91
C SER A 5 19.19 23.97 -0.68
N THR A 6 19.03 24.55 0.51
CA THR A 6 19.02 23.84 1.80
C THR A 6 17.70 23.06 2.01
N TYR A 7 16.73 23.24 1.11
CA TYR A 7 15.40 22.62 1.22
C TYR A 7 15.28 21.42 0.30
N THR A 8 14.83 20.31 0.86
CA THR A 8 14.41 19.13 0.10
C THR A 8 13.06 19.41 -0.55
N GLU A 9 12.87 18.92 -1.77
CA GLU A 9 11.59 19.01 -2.46
C GLU A 9 10.51 18.30 -1.62
N ARG A 10 9.30 18.88 -1.57
CA ARG A 10 8.24 18.46 -0.64
C ARG A 10 7.85 16.99 -0.78
N ASP A 11 7.67 16.51 -2.01
CA ASP A 11 7.19 15.16 -2.25
C ASP A 11 8.29 14.12 -1.97
N VAL A 12 9.55 14.47 -2.19
CA VAL A 12 10.71 13.67 -1.77
C VAL A 12 10.84 13.67 -0.23
N SER A 13 10.63 14.81 0.41
CA SER A 13 10.64 14.93 1.87
C SER A 13 9.54 14.07 2.51
N TRP A 14 8.39 13.99 1.85
CA TRP A 14 7.29 13.13 2.29
C TRP A 14 7.69 11.64 2.25
N MET A 15 8.40 11.18 1.23
CA MET A 15 8.92 9.80 1.17
C MET A 15 9.85 9.49 2.35
N TYR A 16 10.73 10.41 2.72
CA TYR A 16 11.59 10.26 3.90
C TYR A 16 10.79 10.23 5.20
N PHE A 17 9.72 11.03 5.29
CA PHE A 17 8.84 11.00 6.45
C PHE A 17 8.15 9.65 6.60
N ASN A 18 7.55 9.13 5.53
CA ASN A 18 6.88 7.83 5.56
C ASN A 18 7.87 6.67 5.84
N HIS A 19 9.11 6.77 5.33
CA HIS A 19 10.16 5.80 5.62
C HIS A 19 10.48 5.70 7.12
N ARG A 20 10.36 6.78 7.89
CA ARG A 20 10.54 6.71 9.36
C ARG A 20 9.51 5.80 10.04
N ILE A 21 8.30 5.72 9.50
CA ILE A 21 7.28 4.80 10.00
C ILE A 21 7.70 3.35 9.77
N LEU A 22 8.28 3.07 8.59
CA LEU A 22 8.86 1.76 8.29
C LEU A 22 10.01 1.43 9.26
N GLN A 23 10.89 2.38 9.52
CA GLN A 23 11.99 2.23 10.49
C GLN A 23 11.50 1.94 11.91
N GLU A 24 10.35 2.49 12.34
CA GLU A 24 9.74 2.11 13.64
C GLU A 24 9.29 0.64 13.63
N ALA A 25 8.75 0.15 12.52
CA ALA A 25 8.38 -1.26 12.38
C ALA A 25 9.56 -2.23 12.41
N GLU A 26 10.77 -1.76 12.09
CA GLU A 26 11.98 -2.58 12.08
C GLU A 26 12.67 -2.69 13.45
N LYS A 27 12.32 -1.81 14.39
CA LYS A 27 12.96 -1.79 15.73
C LYS A 27 12.54 -3.00 16.57
N ALA A 28 13.52 -3.68 17.14
CA ALA A 28 13.29 -4.86 17.96
C ALA A 28 12.70 -4.56 19.37
N ASP A 29 12.86 -3.33 19.85
CA ASP A 29 12.31 -2.85 21.12
C ASP A 29 10.85 -2.40 21.04
N VAL A 30 10.29 -2.28 19.81
CA VAL A 30 8.88 -2.01 19.58
C VAL A 30 8.06 -3.31 19.69
N PRO A 31 6.96 -3.33 20.46
CA PRO A 31 6.11 -4.51 20.58
C PRO A 31 5.64 -5.05 19.22
N LEU A 32 5.61 -6.38 19.05
CA LEU A 32 5.41 -7.03 17.75
C LEU A 32 4.11 -6.61 17.03
N LEU A 33 3.01 -6.46 17.75
CA LEU A 33 1.73 -6.00 17.18
C LEU A 33 1.76 -4.52 16.80
N GLU A 34 2.53 -3.71 17.51
CA GLU A 34 2.77 -2.31 17.14
C GLU A 34 3.60 -2.22 15.86
N ARG A 35 4.62 -3.08 15.71
CA ARG A 35 5.40 -3.19 14.46
C ARG A 35 4.49 -3.53 13.28
N LEU A 36 3.57 -4.48 13.45
CA LEU A 36 2.57 -4.81 12.43
C LEU A 36 1.67 -3.61 12.10
N SER A 37 1.26 -2.85 13.11
CA SER A 37 0.48 -1.62 12.92
C SER A 37 1.26 -0.56 12.15
N PHE A 38 2.54 -0.34 12.44
CA PHE A 38 3.39 0.59 11.69
C PHE A 38 3.54 0.17 10.22
N LEU A 39 3.68 -1.14 9.92
CA LEU A 39 3.70 -1.64 8.54
C LEU A 39 2.38 -1.32 7.81
N GLY A 40 1.25 -1.48 8.47
CA GLY A 40 -0.07 -1.10 7.94
C GLY A 40 -0.18 0.40 7.65
N ILE A 41 0.25 1.25 8.59
CA ILE A 41 0.27 2.71 8.45
C ILE A 41 1.17 3.13 7.28
N TYR A 42 2.38 2.58 7.19
CA TYR A 42 3.32 2.85 6.09
C TYR A 42 2.70 2.55 4.74
N SER A 43 2.10 1.37 4.59
CA SER A 43 1.47 0.92 3.35
C SER A 43 0.28 1.79 2.95
N ASN A 44 -0.62 2.09 3.89
CA ASN A 44 -1.79 2.92 3.64
C ASN A 44 -1.42 4.36 3.25
N ASN A 45 -0.44 4.95 3.93
CA ASN A 45 0.08 6.27 3.60
C ASN A 45 0.68 6.29 2.20
N LEU A 46 1.44 5.25 1.83
CA LEU A 46 2.06 5.15 0.52
C LEU A 46 1.00 5.04 -0.60
N ASP A 47 -0.02 4.21 -0.41
CA ASP A 47 -1.14 4.07 -1.35
C ASP A 47 -1.83 5.43 -1.59
N GLU A 48 -2.18 6.15 -0.53
CA GLU A 48 -2.81 7.47 -0.64
C GLU A 48 -1.90 8.49 -1.33
N PHE A 49 -0.59 8.47 -1.03
CA PHE A 49 0.37 9.36 -1.68
C PHE A 49 0.44 9.11 -3.18
N PHE A 50 0.51 7.85 -3.61
CA PHE A 50 0.54 7.50 -5.03
C PHE A 50 -0.78 7.83 -5.72
N ARG A 51 -1.91 7.50 -5.12
CA ARG A 51 -3.25 7.74 -5.65
C ARG A 51 -3.53 9.22 -5.87
N VAL A 52 -3.15 10.06 -4.92
CA VAL A 52 -3.46 11.48 -4.96
C VAL A 52 -2.31 12.29 -5.54
N ARG A 53 -1.13 12.15 -4.94
CA ARG A 53 -0.02 13.08 -5.21
C ARG A 53 0.75 12.72 -6.46
N VAL A 54 1.16 11.46 -6.59
CA VAL A 54 1.90 10.99 -7.78
C VAL A 54 1.00 11.08 -9.02
N ALA A 55 -0.27 10.70 -8.90
CA ALA A 55 -1.25 10.86 -9.98
C ALA A 55 -1.41 12.33 -10.42
N SER A 56 -1.44 13.28 -9.46
CA SER A 56 -1.49 14.72 -9.78
C SER A 56 -0.22 15.20 -10.49
N LEU A 57 0.96 14.76 -10.07
CA LEU A 57 2.22 15.12 -10.72
C LEU A 57 2.30 14.57 -12.14
N ASN A 58 1.82 13.35 -12.39
CA ASN A 58 1.75 12.78 -13.73
C ASN A 58 0.83 13.60 -14.63
N ARG A 59 -0.39 13.94 -14.17
CA ARG A 59 -1.31 14.82 -14.94
C ARG A 59 -0.72 16.17 -15.26
N LEU A 60 0.09 16.76 -14.35
CA LEU A 60 0.78 18.02 -14.61
C LEU A 60 1.86 17.88 -15.69
N VAL A 61 2.58 16.77 -15.73
CA VAL A 61 3.58 16.50 -16.78
C VAL A 61 2.94 16.46 -18.16
N ASP A 62 1.73 15.94 -18.27
CA ASP A 62 1.00 15.79 -19.52
C ASP A 62 0.29 17.09 -19.97
N ASN A 63 0.26 18.13 -19.12
CA ASN A 63 -0.34 19.41 -19.46
C ASN A 63 0.49 20.17 -20.51
N GLU A 64 -0.09 20.46 -21.65
CA GLU A 64 0.57 21.15 -22.77
C GLU A 64 1.03 22.58 -22.43
N ASN A 65 0.31 23.26 -21.52
CA ASN A 65 0.63 24.62 -21.09
C ASN A 65 1.75 24.71 -20.04
N LEU A 66 2.30 23.56 -19.61
CA LEU A 66 3.36 23.55 -18.63
C LEU A 66 4.70 23.93 -19.26
N SER A 67 5.44 24.89 -18.66
CA SER A 67 6.77 25.26 -19.15
C SER A 67 7.74 24.07 -19.08
N ASP A 68 8.67 23.99 -20.02
CA ASP A 68 9.68 22.92 -20.08
C ASP A 68 10.53 22.82 -18.81
N ARG A 69 10.83 23.97 -18.19
CA ARG A 69 11.56 24.02 -16.92
C ARG A 69 10.80 23.29 -15.81
N ASN A 70 9.50 23.59 -15.68
CA ASN A 70 8.64 22.98 -14.65
C ASN A 70 8.41 21.49 -14.94
N ARG A 71 8.20 21.14 -16.21
CA ARG A 71 8.07 19.75 -16.66
C ARG A 71 9.31 18.91 -16.29
N LYS A 72 10.51 19.44 -16.55
CA LYS A 72 11.77 18.77 -16.17
C LYS A 72 11.90 18.62 -14.65
N ALA A 73 11.51 19.63 -13.88
CA ALA A 73 11.56 19.58 -12.42
C ALA A 73 10.62 18.48 -11.87
N ILE A 74 9.37 18.44 -12.33
CA ILE A 74 8.40 17.42 -11.91
C ILE A 74 8.86 16.00 -12.31
N LYS A 75 9.35 15.81 -13.54
CA LYS A 75 9.92 14.52 -13.96
C LYS A 75 11.09 14.07 -13.07
N LYS A 76 11.94 15.00 -12.65
CA LYS A 76 13.03 14.71 -11.70
C LYS A 76 12.50 14.26 -10.35
N THR A 77 11.46 14.93 -9.81
CA THR A 77 10.80 14.55 -8.56
C THR A 77 10.20 13.16 -8.68
N LEU A 78 9.40 12.88 -9.72
CA LEU A 78 8.81 11.57 -9.97
C LEU A 78 9.87 10.46 -10.05
N LYS A 79 10.97 10.69 -10.78
CA LYS A 79 12.08 9.73 -10.85
C LYS A 79 12.67 9.44 -9.47
N THR A 80 12.84 10.47 -8.63
CA THR A 80 13.38 10.31 -7.28
C THR A 80 12.41 9.57 -6.38
N VAL A 81 11.11 9.91 -6.43
CA VAL A 81 10.05 9.24 -5.67
C VAL A 81 9.98 7.75 -6.04
N ASN A 82 9.96 7.43 -7.33
CA ASN A 82 9.89 6.02 -7.77
C ASN A 82 11.11 5.21 -7.31
N ARG A 83 12.33 5.78 -7.42
CA ARG A 83 13.54 5.11 -6.92
C ARG A 83 13.47 4.86 -5.41
N LEU A 84 13.07 5.86 -4.62
CA LEU A 84 12.91 5.69 -3.17
C LEU A 84 11.84 4.64 -2.85
N ASN A 85 10.75 4.58 -3.63
CA ASN A 85 9.74 3.57 -3.46
C ASN A 85 10.27 2.14 -3.73
N GLU A 86 11.10 1.97 -4.77
CA GLU A 86 11.76 0.69 -5.06
C GLU A 86 12.68 0.27 -3.90
N ASP A 87 13.53 1.19 -3.41
CA ASP A 87 14.44 0.95 -2.29
C ASP A 87 13.64 0.52 -1.04
N TYR A 88 12.62 1.29 -0.65
CA TYR A 88 11.82 1.04 0.55
C TYR A 88 10.87 -0.16 0.42
N SER A 89 10.46 -0.54 -0.78
CA SER A 89 9.67 -1.76 -1.01
C SER A 89 10.44 -3.02 -0.62
N SER A 90 11.76 -3.01 -0.85
CA SER A 90 12.63 -4.12 -0.46
C SER A 90 12.74 -4.21 1.07
N GLU A 91 12.93 -3.08 1.75
CA GLU A 91 12.95 -2.99 3.22
C GLU A 91 11.60 -3.43 3.81
N TYR A 92 10.49 -2.91 3.29
CA TYR A 92 9.13 -3.29 3.71
C TYR A 92 8.89 -4.80 3.58
N THR A 93 9.28 -5.39 2.44
CA THR A 93 9.11 -6.82 2.21
C THR A 93 9.90 -7.66 3.21
N LYS A 94 11.08 -7.20 3.61
CA LYS A 94 11.91 -7.85 4.63
C LYS A 94 11.26 -7.70 6.01
N ALA A 95 10.86 -6.49 6.38
CA ALA A 95 10.26 -6.20 7.68
C ALA A 95 8.95 -6.97 7.90
N ILE A 96 8.07 -7.06 6.88
CA ILE A 96 6.83 -7.81 7.00
C ILE A 96 7.07 -9.32 7.17
N LYS A 97 8.06 -9.89 6.46
CA LYS A 97 8.44 -11.30 6.62
C LYS A 97 8.98 -11.57 8.03
N ASP A 98 9.82 -10.68 8.55
CA ASP A 98 10.38 -10.78 9.89
C ASP A 98 9.27 -10.74 10.97
N VAL A 99 8.35 -9.77 10.87
CA VAL A 99 7.21 -9.67 11.79
C VAL A 99 6.34 -10.93 11.74
N PHE A 100 6.02 -11.46 10.55
CA PHE A 100 5.22 -12.69 10.45
C PHE A 100 5.95 -13.92 10.98
N ALA A 101 7.26 -14.02 10.80
CA ALA A 101 8.04 -15.12 11.39
C ALA A 101 7.99 -15.07 12.92
N GLN A 102 8.14 -13.89 13.52
CA GLN A 102 8.02 -13.72 14.97
C GLN A 102 6.60 -13.98 15.48
N LEU A 103 5.55 -13.59 14.72
CA LEU A 103 4.17 -13.92 15.08
C LEU A 103 3.95 -15.44 15.10
N GLU A 104 4.58 -16.19 14.18
CA GLU A 104 4.48 -17.65 14.18
C GLU A 104 5.11 -18.28 15.42
N GLU A 105 6.20 -17.74 15.95
CA GLU A 105 6.80 -18.14 17.23
C GLU A 105 5.82 -17.94 18.41
N HIS A 106 4.92 -16.95 18.30
CA HIS A 106 3.85 -16.69 19.26
C HIS A 106 2.54 -17.39 18.90
N HIS A 107 2.56 -18.42 18.05
CA HIS A 107 1.40 -19.21 17.60
C HIS A 107 0.34 -18.42 16.81
N ILE A 108 0.70 -17.27 16.26
CA ILE A 108 -0.16 -16.47 15.38
C ILE A 108 0.29 -16.68 13.93
N ARG A 109 -0.56 -17.28 13.10
CA ARG A 109 -0.22 -17.60 11.70
C ARG A 109 -1.19 -16.95 10.74
N LEU A 110 -0.66 -16.36 9.68
CA LEU A 110 -1.43 -16.00 8.50
C LEU A 110 -1.40 -17.17 7.51
N LEU A 111 -2.55 -17.85 7.37
CA LEU A 111 -2.68 -19.02 6.51
C LEU A 111 -3.39 -18.67 5.20
N LYS A 112 -2.89 -19.24 4.10
CA LYS A 112 -3.62 -19.28 2.84
C LYS A 112 -4.63 -20.44 2.88
N GLU A 113 -5.66 -20.38 2.02
CA GLU A 113 -6.68 -21.43 1.93
C GLU A 113 -6.09 -22.83 1.73
N SER A 114 -5.04 -22.95 0.90
CA SER A 114 -4.33 -24.22 0.65
C SER A 114 -3.60 -24.80 1.88
N GLN A 115 -3.40 -24.01 2.91
CA GLN A 115 -2.70 -24.38 4.15
C GLN A 115 -3.65 -24.76 5.29
N LEU A 116 -4.97 -24.64 5.06
CA LEU A 116 -5.99 -24.93 6.06
C LEU A 116 -6.17 -26.44 6.19
N ASN A 117 -6.30 -26.93 7.42
CA ASN A 117 -6.74 -28.29 7.70
C ASN A 117 -8.28 -28.42 7.55
N ASP A 118 -8.79 -29.66 7.59
CA ASP A 118 -10.22 -29.92 7.35
C ASP A 118 -11.14 -29.29 8.41
N GLU A 119 -10.70 -29.22 9.66
CA GLU A 119 -11.47 -28.59 10.73
C GLU A 119 -11.58 -27.07 10.51
N GLN A 120 -10.48 -26.43 10.13
CA GLN A 120 -10.45 -25.00 9.79
C GLN A 120 -11.33 -24.69 8.57
N LYS A 121 -11.27 -25.54 7.53
CA LYS A 121 -12.13 -25.40 6.35
C LYS A 121 -13.61 -25.52 6.72
N GLN A 122 -13.97 -26.48 7.56
CA GLN A 122 -15.36 -26.64 8.04
C GLN A 122 -15.82 -25.44 8.88
N TYR A 123 -14.94 -24.90 9.74
CA TYR A 123 -15.24 -23.71 10.51
C TYR A 123 -15.48 -22.50 9.59
N LEU A 124 -14.61 -22.24 8.62
CA LEU A 124 -14.75 -21.14 7.67
C LEU A 124 -16.01 -21.30 6.80
N LYS A 125 -16.35 -22.53 6.39
CA LYS A 125 -17.58 -22.80 5.65
C LYS A 125 -18.82 -22.45 6.46
N ARG A 126 -18.87 -22.82 7.73
CA ARG A 126 -19.98 -22.43 8.64
C ARG A 126 -20.02 -20.91 8.80
N LEU A 127 -18.89 -20.27 9.09
CA LEU A 127 -18.82 -18.81 9.24
C LEU A 127 -19.32 -18.07 8.00
N TYR A 128 -18.99 -18.56 6.81
CA TYR A 128 -19.46 -17.99 5.55
C TYR A 128 -20.99 -18.06 5.46
N TYR A 129 -21.58 -19.23 5.66
CA TYR A 129 -23.05 -19.41 5.56
C TYR A 129 -23.79 -18.62 6.64
N ASP A 130 -23.25 -18.55 7.85
CA ASP A 130 -23.93 -17.92 8.98
C ASP A 130 -23.86 -16.39 8.93
N LYS A 131 -22.76 -15.83 8.39
CA LYS A 131 -22.48 -14.40 8.51
C LYS A 131 -22.23 -13.65 7.19
N LEU A 132 -21.74 -14.31 6.16
CA LEU A 132 -21.27 -13.65 4.94
C LEU A 132 -22.12 -13.93 3.71
N ASN A 133 -22.80 -15.08 3.64
CA ASN A 133 -23.56 -15.50 2.46
C ASN A 133 -24.62 -14.47 2.04
N GLY A 134 -25.27 -13.82 3.00
CA GLY A 134 -26.25 -12.76 2.73
C GLY A 134 -25.65 -11.41 2.32
N SER A 135 -24.34 -11.25 2.45
CA SER A 135 -23.61 -10.01 2.10
C SER A 135 -22.89 -10.11 0.76
N THR A 136 -22.91 -11.29 0.11
CA THR A 136 -22.31 -11.50 -1.21
C THR A 136 -23.38 -11.47 -2.28
N ASN A 137 -23.29 -10.50 -3.19
CA ASN A 137 -24.22 -10.36 -4.31
C ASN A 137 -23.47 -10.65 -5.61
N PRO A 138 -23.70 -11.80 -6.28
CA PRO A 138 -23.11 -12.04 -7.58
C PRO A 138 -23.74 -11.10 -8.63
N ILE A 139 -22.87 -10.44 -9.40
CA ILE A 139 -23.29 -9.58 -10.51
C ILE A 139 -22.72 -10.17 -11.80
N TRP A 140 -23.54 -10.36 -12.79
CA TRP A 140 -23.08 -10.81 -14.10
C TRP A 140 -22.36 -9.66 -14.79
N LEU A 141 -21.11 -9.86 -15.24
CA LEU A 141 -20.33 -8.83 -15.92
C LEU A 141 -21.02 -8.29 -17.18
N ASN A 142 -21.74 -9.13 -17.92
CA ASN A 142 -22.51 -8.72 -19.10
C ASN A 142 -23.79 -7.94 -18.76
N ALA A 143 -24.17 -7.84 -17.50
CA ALA A 143 -25.25 -6.98 -17.03
C ALA A 143 -24.77 -5.61 -16.54
N ILE A 144 -23.46 -5.34 -16.62
CA ILE A 144 -22.86 -4.06 -16.26
C ILE A 144 -22.60 -3.29 -17.57
N ASP A 145 -23.46 -2.31 -17.87
CA ASP A 145 -23.31 -1.46 -19.05
C ASP A 145 -22.14 -0.48 -18.91
N ASP A 146 -21.84 -0.03 -17.69
CA ASP A 146 -20.73 0.87 -17.38
C ASP A 146 -20.05 0.45 -16.08
N LEU A 147 -18.76 0.13 -16.15
CA LEU A 147 -17.94 -0.24 -15.00
C LEU A 147 -17.81 0.88 -13.95
N ASN A 148 -18.03 2.13 -14.33
CA ASN A 148 -18.05 3.26 -13.40
C ASN A 148 -19.26 3.25 -12.44
N THR A 149 -20.23 2.37 -12.66
CA THR A 149 -21.36 2.16 -11.74
C THR A 149 -21.00 1.28 -10.54
N LEU A 150 -19.84 0.62 -10.55
CA LEU A 150 -19.36 -0.14 -9.42
C LEU A 150 -18.97 0.82 -8.28
N GLU A 151 -19.36 0.45 -7.05
CA GLU A 151 -19.11 1.27 -5.87
C GLU A 151 -17.61 1.29 -5.52
N ASP A 152 -17.09 2.47 -5.22
CA ASP A 152 -15.74 2.62 -4.69
C ASP A 152 -15.59 1.99 -3.29
N ASN A 153 -14.37 1.57 -2.95
CA ASN A 153 -14.04 0.94 -1.67
C ASN A 153 -14.81 -0.38 -1.38
N ARG A 154 -15.20 -1.10 -2.41
CA ARG A 154 -15.75 -2.46 -2.33
C ARG A 154 -14.74 -3.48 -2.85
N ILE A 155 -14.85 -4.71 -2.35
CA ILE A 155 -14.06 -5.84 -2.84
C ILE A 155 -14.90 -6.58 -3.87
N TYR A 156 -14.36 -6.71 -5.07
CA TYR A 156 -14.94 -7.49 -6.16
C TYR A 156 -14.03 -8.68 -6.46
N LEU A 157 -14.61 -9.86 -6.58
CA LEU A 157 -13.95 -11.07 -7.03
C LEU A 157 -14.43 -11.36 -8.47
N VAL A 158 -13.49 -11.41 -9.42
CA VAL A 158 -13.76 -11.65 -10.84
C VAL A 158 -13.13 -12.99 -11.26
#